data_44eefabe68e1a1e86e01ed62f02a6cbc
#
_entry.id   44eefabe68e1a1e86e01ed62f02a6cbc
#
_cell.length_a   1.000
_cell.length_b   1.000
_cell.length_c   1.000
_cell.angle_alpha   90.00
_cell.angle_beta   90.00
_cell.angle_gamma   90.00
#
_symmetry.space_group_name_H-M   'P 1'
#
loop_
_entity.id
_entity.type
_entity.pdbx_description
1 polymer ?
#
loop_
_entity_poly.entity_id
_entity_poly.type
_entity_poly.pdbx_seq_one_letter_code
_entity_poly.pdbx_strand_id
1 'polypeptide(L)'
;MRKLFIALCLTSVALISNTDHVHAASKCKETGEGCAVGMVGPGGGVVFYDAGSLQWWGRFLEARMEPKAFGSSWGPRESLFVEGQDGLSASRLRLRSMQIGMGANNTQLMLAKFGAASIAGKIRTGWSIPSADELDALYNYWKLGGVGRFYRGVIWTSSEQSATFAWYQQFQDGTKFTDANGIIRGLTGNKDLAMSPYHEGSFASQKFGVVAVRAFPTGSGTPSPPLVVTSVRQNAQCSAGVNCSVGDVGPGGGVVFYDAGSTQSWGRYLEAAPASCEIAGVPFKPEGGVQGIHAVQIDRVRAKAIGTGKANTDLIVQRYGANKNHAAALVRSQACNGLTDWFLPSADELNRVWRVLAQNRVNREPTPVGGFDIGYYWTSSDYNGTEAWTQYFNDGQQFDRVQTLSANRQPPNRTFKVRGVRAFG
;
A
#
# COMPACT_ATOMS: atom_id res chain seq x y z
N MET A 1 -60.68 59.48 -15.05
CA MET A 1 -60.03 59.44 -13.77
C MET A 1 -59.96 57.97 -13.29
N ARG A 2 -58.91 57.29 -13.57
CA ARG A 2 -58.65 55.89 -13.05
C ARG A 2 -57.39 55.95 -12.23
N LYS A 3 -57.55 55.72 -10.93
CA LYS A 3 -56.43 55.63 -9.97
C LYS A 3 -55.73 54.27 -10.09
N LEU A 4 -54.46 54.32 -10.41
CA LEU A 4 -53.58 53.14 -10.47
C LEU A 4 -53.04 52.88 -9.07
N PHE A 5 -53.41 51.76 -8.48
CA PHE A 5 -52.77 51.26 -7.23
C PHE A 5 -51.54 50.44 -7.60
N ILE A 6 -50.38 50.93 -7.22
CA ILE A 6 -49.08 50.13 -7.28
C ILE A 6 -48.95 49.38 -5.98
N ALA A 7 -49.06 48.04 -6.04
CA ALA A 7 -48.77 47.18 -4.93
C ALA A 7 -47.26 46.96 -4.88
N LEU A 8 -46.62 47.44 -3.80
CA LEU A 8 -45.22 47.23 -3.52
C LEU A 8 -45.06 45.83 -2.92
N CYS A 9 -44.50 44.88 -3.69
CA CYS A 9 -44.17 43.53 -3.21
C CYS A 9 -42.80 43.58 -2.52
N LEU A 10 -42.78 43.62 -1.20
CA LEU A 10 -41.56 43.46 -0.37
C LEU A 10 -41.16 41.98 -0.38
N THR A 11 -40.18 41.62 -1.22
CA THR A 11 -39.52 40.34 -1.11
C THR A 11 -38.51 40.39 0.03
N SER A 12 -38.84 39.76 1.13
CA SER A 12 -37.90 39.46 2.23
C SER A 12 -36.88 38.48 1.75
N VAL A 13 -35.66 38.96 1.49
CA VAL A 13 -34.48 38.10 1.30
C VAL A 13 -34.12 37.54 2.68
N ALA A 14 -34.46 36.28 2.90
CA ALA A 14 -33.95 35.54 4.03
C ALA A 14 -32.44 35.30 3.81
N LEU A 15 -31.62 36.02 4.56
CA LEU A 15 -30.21 35.71 4.71
C LEU A 15 -30.10 34.35 5.39
N ILE A 16 -29.87 33.31 4.58
CA ILE A 16 -29.44 32.02 5.09
C ILE A 16 -28.01 32.22 5.58
N SER A 17 -27.85 32.49 6.85
CA SER A 17 -26.56 32.37 7.52
C SER A 17 -26.13 30.90 7.47
N ASN A 18 -25.28 30.55 6.50
CA ASN A 18 -24.50 29.31 6.58
C ASN A 18 -23.59 29.44 7.79
N THR A 19 -24.08 29.08 8.95
CA THR A 19 -23.23 28.67 10.06
C THR A 19 -22.70 27.31 9.66
N ASP A 20 -21.47 27.26 9.18
CA ASP A 20 -20.69 26.05 9.14
C ASP A 20 -20.64 25.50 10.57
N HIS A 21 -21.61 24.67 10.90
CA HIS A 21 -21.49 23.77 12.03
C HIS A 21 -20.38 22.80 11.65
N VAL A 22 -19.16 23.13 12.08
CA VAL A 22 -18.12 22.15 12.29
C VAL A 22 -18.77 21.16 13.26
N HIS A 23 -19.34 20.09 12.72
CA HIS A 23 -19.79 18.96 13.50
C HIS A 23 -18.53 18.51 14.23
N ALA A 24 -18.50 18.68 15.55
CA ALA A 24 -17.52 18.03 16.38
C ALA A 24 -17.63 16.56 16.03
N ALA A 25 -16.59 16.01 15.36
CA ALA A 25 -16.61 14.65 14.87
C ALA A 25 -16.95 13.75 16.05
N SER A 26 -18.06 13.02 15.96
CA SER A 26 -18.51 12.15 17.05
C SER A 26 -17.40 11.16 17.39
N LYS A 27 -17.07 11.07 18.66
CA LYS A 27 -16.00 10.18 19.13
C LYS A 27 -16.48 8.74 19.13
N CYS A 28 -15.70 7.84 18.55
CA CYS A 28 -15.94 6.40 18.59
C CYS A 28 -15.92 5.85 20.02
N LYS A 29 -16.68 4.78 20.27
CA LYS A 29 -16.52 3.98 21.50
C LYS A 29 -15.30 3.07 21.40
N GLU A 30 -14.71 2.72 22.55
CA GLU A 30 -13.59 1.76 22.64
C GLU A 30 -13.97 0.38 22.07
N THR A 31 -15.23 0.02 22.14
CA THR A 31 -15.76 -1.23 21.56
C THR A 31 -15.78 -1.24 20.02
N GLY A 32 -15.50 -0.11 19.37
CA GLY A 32 -15.63 0.07 17.92
C GLY A 32 -17.06 0.36 17.46
N GLU A 33 -18.03 0.40 18.37
CA GLU A 33 -19.42 0.73 18.03
C GLU A 33 -19.53 2.17 17.54
N GLY A 34 -20.21 2.37 16.41
CA GLY A 34 -20.40 3.67 15.79
C GLY A 34 -19.14 4.26 15.16
N CYS A 35 -18.07 3.46 14.95
CA CYS A 35 -16.83 3.92 14.34
C CYS A 35 -16.86 3.80 12.81
N ALA A 36 -16.27 4.81 12.18
CA ALA A 36 -15.98 4.82 10.75
C ALA A 36 -14.65 5.56 10.50
N VAL A 37 -14.05 5.29 9.36
CA VAL A 37 -12.86 6.01 8.90
C VAL A 37 -13.17 7.52 8.78
N GLY A 38 -12.30 8.37 9.32
CA GLY A 38 -12.45 9.81 9.40
C GLY A 38 -12.98 10.34 10.73
N MET A 39 -13.52 9.49 11.60
CA MET A 39 -14.01 9.88 12.92
C MET A 39 -12.85 10.01 13.93
N VAL A 40 -13.13 10.70 15.05
CA VAL A 40 -12.21 10.72 16.20
C VAL A 40 -12.33 9.41 16.95
N GLY A 41 -11.21 8.69 17.05
CA GLY A 41 -11.13 7.42 17.78
C GLY A 41 -11.14 7.60 19.29
N PRO A 42 -11.28 6.51 20.06
CA PRO A 42 -11.38 6.55 21.52
C PRO A 42 -10.10 7.08 22.20
N GLY A 43 -8.93 6.96 21.58
CA GLY A 43 -7.69 7.57 22.05
C GLY A 43 -7.53 9.04 21.67
N GLY A 44 -8.46 9.60 20.89
CA GLY A 44 -8.41 10.98 20.41
C GLY A 44 -7.57 11.17 19.14
N GLY A 45 -7.19 10.08 18.48
CA GLY A 45 -6.61 10.10 17.13
C GLY A 45 -7.72 10.11 16.06
N VAL A 46 -7.31 10.19 14.79
CA VAL A 46 -8.22 10.05 13.66
C VAL A 46 -8.25 8.60 13.21
N VAL A 47 -9.41 8.00 13.09
CA VAL A 47 -9.58 6.65 12.52
C VAL A 47 -9.25 6.68 11.04
N PHE A 48 -8.23 5.96 10.63
CA PHE A 48 -7.76 5.96 9.25
C PHE A 48 -7.91 4.60 8.55
N TYR A 49 -8.19 3.54 9.32
CA TYR A 49 -8.30 2.19 8.78
C TYR A 49 -9.38 1.39 9.52
N ASP A 50 -10.18 0.64 8.77
CA ASP A 50 -11.14 -0.36 9.24
C ASP A 50 -10.85 -1.68 8.53
N ALA A 51 -10.58 -2.73 9.28
CA ALA A 51 -10.37 -4.08 8.76
C ALA A 51 -11.68 -4.80 8.37
N GLY A 52 -12.84 -4.15 8.54
CA GLY A 52 -14.16 -4.73 8.28
C GLY A 52 -14.63 -5.71 9.34
N SER A 53 -13.72 -6.43 9.99
CA SER A 53 -14.01 -7.37 11.08
C SER A 53 -12.92 -7.33 12.15
N LEU A 54 -13.22 -7.88 13.33
CA LEU A 54 -12.24 -7.97 14.42
C LEU A 54 -11.11 -8.93 14.04
N GLN A 55 -9.88 -8.41 14.03
CA GLN A 55 -8.66 -9.15 13.81
C GLN A 55 -7.97 -9.44 15.15
N TRP A 56 -6.90 -10.24 15.12
CA TRP A 56 -6.09 -10.53 16.32
C TRP A 56 -5.51 -9.26 16.98
N TRP A 57 -5.30 -8.18 16.22
CA TRP A 57 -4.76 -6.90 16.68
C TRP A 57 -5.86 -5.86 16.98
N GLY A 58 -7.08 -6.05 16.55
CA GLY A 58 -8.20 -5.13 16.64
C GLY A 58 -8.96 -5.03 15.33
N ARG A 59 -9.81 -4.03 15.18
CA ARG A 59 -10.54 -3.77 13.93
C ARG A 59 -10.14 -2.44 13.29
N PHE A 60 -10.05 -1.40 14.10
CA PHE A 60 -9.75 -0.05 13.64
C PHE A 60 -8.35 0.37 14.03
N LEU A 61 -7.74 1.24 13.20
CA LEU A 61 -6.54 1.97 13.55
C LEU A 61 -6.85 3.46 13.60
N GLU A 62 -6.46 4.10 14.70
CA GLU A 62 -6.46 5.56 14.84
C GLU A 62 -5.03 6.09 14.89
N ALA A 63 -4.80 7.32 14.38
CA ALA A 63 -3.49 7.94 14.29
C ALA A 63 -3.47 9.34 14.88
N ARG A 64 -2.32 9.73 15.44
CA ARG A 64 -2.04 11.08 15.92
C ARG A 64 -0.57 11.42 15.73
N MET A 65 -0.28 12.70 15.56
CA MET A 65 1.11 13.17 15.57
C MET A 65 1.73 13.05 16.96
N GLU A 66 2.98 12.63 17.01
CA GLU A 66 3.78 12.58 18.24
C GLU A 66 4.91 13.63 18.20
N PRO A 67 4.65 14.86 18.65
CA PRO A 67 5.58 15.98 18.46
C PRO A 67 6.92 15.81 19.18
N LYS A 68 6.99 14.97 20.20
CA LYS A 68 8.25 14.72 20.93
C LYS A 68 9.22 13.80 20.21
N ALA A 69 8.78 13.15 19.13
CA ALA A 69 9.58 12.19 18.38
C ALA A 69 10.25 12.78 17.13
N PHE A 70 10.20 14.10 16.95
CA PHE A 70 10.89 14.75 15.82
C PHE A 70 12.40 14.80 15.99
N GLY A 71 13.12 14.50 14.91
CA GLY A 71 14.59 14.49 14.91
C GLY A 71 15.16 13.32 15.72
N SER A 72 14.48 12.18 15.69
CA SER A 72 14.89 10.99 16.42
C SER A 72 15.41 9.92 15.47
N SER A 73 16.51 9.26 15.89
CA SER A 73 16.95 8.02 15.27
C SER A 73 15.95 6.90 15.54
N TRP A 74 15.88 5.95 14.64
CA TRP A 74 15.02 4.77 14.80
C TRP A 74 15.47 3.91 15.98
N GLY A 75 16.78 3.73 16.15
CA GLY A 75 17.40 2.96 17.20
C GLY A 75 18.83 2.56 16.86
N PRO A 76 19.47 1.70 17.66
CA PRO A 76 20.80 1.16 17.40
C PRO A 76 20.88 0.38 16.06
N ARG A 77 22.09 0.31 15.49
CA ARG A 77 22.38 -0.52 14.29
C ARG A 77 22.52 -1.99 14.66
N GLU A 78 21.48 -2.53 15.27
CA GLU A 78 21.36 -3.92 15.65
C GLU A 78 20.07 -4.51 15.10
N SER A 79 20.04 -5.83 14.86
CA SER A 79 18.82 -6.49 14.42
C SER A 79 17.78 -6.49 15.54
N LEU A 80 16.56 -6.07 15.24
CA LEU A 80 15.42 -6.19 16.16
C LEU A 80 15.03 -7.65 16.34
N PHE A 81 15.20 -8.47 15.29
CA PHE A 81 14.74 -9.84 15.25
C PHE A 81 15.91 -10.83 15.39
N VAL A 82 15.63 -11.92 16.08
CA VAL A 82 16.57 -13.02 16.31
C VAL A 82 16.15 -14.21 15.44
N GLU A 83 17.12 -14.88 14.81
CA GLU A 83 16.88 -16.10 14.03
C GLU A 83 16.22 -17.17 14.91
N GLY A 84 15.18 -17.82 14.38
CA GLY A 84 14.41 -18.84 15.13
C GLY A 84 13.36 -18.30 16.09
N GLN A 85 13.24 -16.97 16.27
CA GLN A 85 12.18 -16.37 17.06
C GLN A 85 10.81 -16.74 16.46
N ASP A 86 9.87 -17.19 17.30
CA ASP A 86 8.55 -17.68 16.87
C ASP A 86 8.62 -18.80 15.79
N GLY A 87 9.71 -19.56 15.73
CA GLY A 87 9.94 -20.57 14.70
C GLY A 87 10.21 -20.01 13.29
N LEU A 88 10.51 -18.73 13.18
CA LEU A 88 10.71 -18.03 11.92
C LEU A 88 12.16 -17.57 11.73
N SER A 89 12.63 -17.52 10.48
CA SER A 89 13.89 -16.85 10.15
C SER A 89 13.80 -15.35 10.38
N ALA A 90 14.93 -14.69 10.62
CA ALA A 90 14.97 -13.23 10.82
C ALA A 90 14.38 -12.45 9.63
N SER A 91 14.56 -12.95 8.41
CA SER A 91 13.94 -12.37 7.22
C SER A 91 12.41 -12.47 7.25
N ARG A 92 11.86 -13.62 7.63
CA ARG A 92 10.41 -13.79 7.78
C ARG A 92 9.84 -12.91 8.88
N LEU A 93 10.57 -12.73 9.98
CA LEU A 93 10.18 -11.81 11.05
C LEU A 93 10.13 -10.36 10.55
N ARG A 94 11.13 -9.94 9.76
CA ARG A 94 11.12 -8.60 9.13
C ARG A 94 9.92 -8.38 8.23
N LEU A 95 9.56 -9.38 7.46
CA LEU A 95 8.39 -9.31 6.58
C LEU A 95 7.08 -9.26 7.36
N ARG A 96 6.95 -10.09 8.39
CA ARG A 96 5.82 -10.03 9.33
C ARG A 96 5.72 -8.65 9.95
N SER A 97 6.84 -8.05 10.34
CA SER A 97 6.88 -6.73 10.96
C SER A 97 6.30 -5.59 10.11
N MET A 98 6.18 -5.80 8.80
CA MET A 98 5.61 -4.80 7.90
C MET A 98 4.07 -4.80 7.87
N GLN A 99 3.42 -5.89 8.26
CA GLN A 99 1.97 -6.09 8.08
C GLN A 99 1.13 -5.16 8.96
N ILE A 100 -0.12 -4.91 8.51
CA ILE A 100 -1.15 -4.25 9.32
C ILE A 100 -1.34 -5.04 10.64
N GLY A 101 -1.40 -4.31 11.74
CA GLY A 101 -1.53 -4.86 13.10
C GLY A 101 -0.20 -5.10 13.81
N MET A 102 0.92 -5.02 13.11
CA MET A 102 2.23 -5.31 13.70
C MET A 102 2.87 -4.11 14.41
N GLY A 103 2.38 -2.89 14.23
CA GLY A 103 2.97 -1.69 14.83
C GLY A 103 3.12 -1.80 16.33
N ALA A 104 2.09 -2.27 17.02
CA ALA A 104 2.12 -2.47 18.48
C ALA A 104 3.16 -3.51 18.91
N ASN A 105 3.19 -4.67 18.25
CA ASN A 105 4.15 -5.73 18.54
C ASN A 105 5.60 -5.27 18.29
N ASN A 106 5.87 -4.66 17.14
CA ASN A 106 7.20 -4.13 16.81
C ASN A 106 7.65 -3.09 17.84
N THR A 107 6.76 -2.18 18.24
CA THR A 107 7.07 -1.14 19.24
C THR A 107 7.43 -1.77 20.59
N GLN A 108 6.71 -2.81 21.03
CA GLN A 108 7.04 -3.53 22.25
C GLN A 108 8.42 -4.22 22.16
N LEU A 109 8.72 -4.86 21.02
CA LEU A 109 10.04 -5.45 20.79
C LEU A 109 11.16 -4.41 20.82
N MET A 110 10.95 -3.25 20.20
CA MET A 110 11.90 -2.13 20.25
C MET A 110 12.13 -1.62 21.66
N LEU A 111 11.05 -1.48 22.46
CA LEU A 111 11.14 -1.08 23.86
C LEU A 111 11.89 -2.12 24.71
N ALA A 112 11.58 -3.38 24.52
CA ALA A 112 12.21 -4.49 25.25
C ALA A 112 13.72 -4.59 24.94
N LYS A 113 14.10 -4.41 23.66
CA LYS A 113 15.49 -4.59 23.23
C LYS A 113 16.34 -3.33 23.36
N PHE A 114 15.80 -2.17 22.98
CA PHE A 114 16.55 -0.91 22.85
C PHE A 114 16.12 0.16 23.87
N GLY A 115 14.97 0.00 24.52
CA GLY A 115 14.47 0.95 25.51
C GLY A 115 14.43 2.39 24.98
N ALA A 116 14.94 3.31 25.79
CA ALA A 116 15.02 4.73 25.46
C ALA A 116 16.00 5.07 24.31
N ALA A 117 16.89 4.15 23.94
CA ALA A 117 17.78 4.33 22.78
C ALA A 117 17.07 4.21 21.45
N SER A 118 15.80 3.81 21.43
CA SER A 118 14.97 3.74 20.23
C SER A 118 13.89 4.83 20.24
N ILE A 119 13.36 5.08 19.05
CA ILE A 119 12.20 5.96 18.84
C ILE A 119 10.95 5.48 19.62
N ALA A 120 10.86 4.19 19.92
CA ALA A 120 9.77 3.61 20.71
C ALA A 120 9.71 4.18 22.14
N GLY A 121 10.87 4.50 22.75
CA GLY A 121 10.94 5.13 24.05
C GLY A 121 10.36 6.55 24.12
N LYS A 122 10.05 7.16 22.98
CA LYS A 122 9.49 8.52 22.88
C LYS A 122 7.99 8.53 22.62
N ILE A 123 7.39 7.37 22.43
CA ILE A 123 5.96 7.24 22.15
C ILE A 123 5.17 7.18 23.45
N ARG A 124 4.01 7.82 23.46
CA ARG A 124 3.10 7.81 24.61
C ARG A 124 2.62 6.37 24.90
N THR A 125 2.52 6.02 26.16
CA THR A 125 1.94 4.75 26.61
C THR A 125 0.55 4.51 25.98
N GLY A 126 0.30 3.31 25.53
CA GLY A 126 -0.94 2.90 24.84
C GLY A 126 -0.97 3.24 23.35
N TRP A 127 0.10 3.81 22.81
CA TRP A 127 0.29 4.08 21.39
C TRP A 127 1.54 3.37 20.88
N SER A 128 1.61 3.19 19.57
CA SER A 128 2.67 2.44 18.91
C SER A 128 3.19 3.17 17.67
N ILE A 129 4.38 2.87 17.25
CA ILE A 129 4.91 3.28 15.95
C ILE A 129 4.24 2.41 14.89
N PRO A 130 3.68 2.97 13.82
CA PRO A 130 3.04 2.18 12.77
C PRO A 130 4.01 1.21 12.09
N SER A 131 3.54 0.04 11.71
CA SER A 131 4.23 -0.80 10.73
C SER A 131 4.29 -0.11 9.36
N ALA A 132 5.05 -0.66 8.42
CA ALA A 132 5.14 -0.10 7.08
C ALA A 132 3.78 -0.06 6.37
N ASP A 133 2.96 -1.10 6.51
CA ASP A 133 1.64 -1.17 5.90
C ASP A 133 0.62 -0.28 6.62
N GLU A 134 0.72 -0.14 7.94
CA GLU A 134 -0.11 0.80 8.70
C GLU A 134 0.18 2.24 8.31
N LEU A 135 1.47 2.58 8.11
CA LEU A 135 1.84 3.92 7.69
C LEU A 135 1.41 4.21 6.25
N ASP A 136 1.48 3.21 5.36
CA ASP A 136 0.99 3.34 3.99
C ASP A 136 -0.55 3.51 3.95
N ALA A 137 -1.28 2.76 4.77
CA ALA A 137 -2.73 2.95 4.93
C ALA A 137 -3.09 4.36 5.43
N LEU A 138 -2.35 4.88 6.40
CA LEU A 138 -2.52 6.26 6.89
C LEU A 138 -2.20 7.29 5.80
N TYR A 139 -1.13 7.08 5.04
CA TYR A 139 -0.77 7.92 3.92
C TYR A 139 -1.86 7.96 2.86
N ASN A 140 -2.40 6.79 2.49
CA ASN A 140 -3.47 6.68 1.50
C ASN A 140 -4.74 7.39 1.99
N TYR A 141 -5.12 7.21 3.26
CA TYR A 141 -6.22 7.95 3.88
C TYR A 141 -6.03 9.47 3.78
N TRP A 142 -4.86 9.97 4.16
CA TRP A 142 -4.55 11.39 4.11
C TRP A 142 -4.57 11.96 2.68
N LYS A 143 -4.01 11.24 1.71
CA LYS A 143 -3.98 11.65 0.29
C LYS A 143 -5.36 11.69 -0.36
N LEU A 144 -6.30 10.88 0.11
CA LEU A 144 -7.68 10.88 -0.37
C LEU A 144 -8.55 12.00 0.23
N GLY A 145 -7.93 12.97 0.89
CA GLY A 145 -8.64 14.08 1.53
C GLY A 145 -9.09 13.78 2.95
N GLY A 146 -8.50 12.76 3.58
CA GLY A 146 -8.74 12.43 4.99
C GLY A 146 -8.42 13.59 5.91
N VAL A 147 -9.22 13.73 6.97
CA VAL A 147 -9.04 14.78 7.98
C VAL A 147 -7.82 14.47 8.87
N GLY A 148 -7.20 15.50 9.40
CA GLY A 148 -6.05 15.41 10.30
C GLY A 148 -4.88 16.24 9.81
N ARG A 149 -4.12 16.78 10.77
CA ARG A 149 -2.87 17.51 10.48
C ARG A 149 -1.70 16.57 10.72
N PHE A 150 -1.27 15.88 9.67
CA PHE A 150 -0.06 15.07 9.72
C PHE A 150 1.15 15.87 9.24
N TYR A 151 2.31 15.52 9.77
CA TYR A 151 3.56 16.16 9.39
C TYR A 151 3.88 15.88 7.93
N ARG A 152 4.17 16.93 7.19
CA ARG A 152 4.71 16.82 5.82
C ARG A 152 6.22 16.61 5.94
N GLY A 153 6.66 15.38 5.77
CA GLY A 153 8.06 15.03 5.88
C GLY A 153 8.27 13.53 5.91
N VAL A 154 9.44 13.13 6.38
CA VAL A 154 9.83 11.71 6.48
C VAL A 154 9.41 11.14 7.83
N ILE A 155 8.69 10.03 7.81
CA ILE A 155 8.11 9.39 8.99
C ILE A 155 8.64 7.96 9.11
N TRP A 156 9.24 7.62 10.26
CA TRP A 156 9.66 6.27 10.57
C TRP A 156 8.48 5.32 10.72
N THR A 157 8.69 4.08 10.30
CA THR A 157 7.86 2.93 10.69
C THR A 157 8.55 2.14 11.80
N SER A 158 7.84 1.22 12.44
CA SER A 158 8.42 0.24 13.36
C SER A 158 9.04 -0.97 12.65
N SER A 159 8.97 -1.02 11.32
CA SER A 159 9.41 -2.17 10.54
C SER A 159 10.90 -2.09 10.22
N GLU A 160 11.62 -3.15 10.58
CA GLU A 160 13.04 -3.31 10.29
C GLU A 160 13.23 -3.87 8.87
N GLN A 161 14.19 -3.35 8.12
CA GLN A 161 14.63 -3.93 6.86
C GLN A 161 15.87 -4.82 7.05
N SER A 162 16.82 -4.38 7.89
CA SER A 162 18.04 -5.11 8.22
C SER A 162 18.57 -4.69 9.60
N ALA A 163 19.67 -5.25 10.05
CA ALA A 163 20.32 -4.80 11.28
C ALA A 163 20.62 -3.29 11.29
N THR A 164 20.91 -2.71 10.12
CA THR A 164 21.34 -1.32 9.99
C THR A 164 20.26 -0.40 9.42
N PHE A 165 19.23 -0.92 8.76
CA PHE A 165 18.21 -0.14 8.07
C PHE A 165 16.80 -0.43 8.59
N ALA A 166 15.97 0.62 8.62
CA ALA A 166 14.55 0.55 8.91
C ALA A 166 13.73 1.26 7.83
N TRP A 167 12.45 0.89 7.72
CA TRP A 167 11.53 1.48 6.75
C TRP A 167 11.04 2.84 7.22
N TYR A 168 10.88 3.78 6.28
CA TYR A 168 10.22 5.07 6.49
C TYR A 168 9.41 5.47 5.25
N GLN A 169 8.53 6.45 5.39
CA GLN A 169 7.72 6.97 4.29
C GLN A 169 7.73 8.50 4.29
N GLN A 170 7.70 9.08 3.08
CA GLN A 170 7.55 10.52 2.92
C GLN A 170 6.08 10.89 2.74
N PHE A 171 5.61 11.83 3.53
CA PHE A 171 4.22 12.29 3.56
C PHE A 171 3.95 13.53 2.70
N GLN A 172 4.88 13.96 1.87
CA GLN A 172 4.70 15.19 1.08
C GLN A 172 4.02 14.94 -0.26
N ASP A 173 4.43 13.92 -0.98
CA ASP A 173 3.96 13.62 -2.33
C ASP A 173 3.73 12.13 -2.56
N GLY A 174 3.97 11.30 -1.56
CA GLY A 174 3.96 9.85 -1.68
C GLY A 174 5.16 9.31 -2.43
N THR A 175 6.11 10.15 -2.75
CA THR A 175 7.36 9.69 -3.32
C THR A 175 8.11 8.87 -2.30
N LYS A 176 8.31 7.66 -2.67
CA LYS A 176 9.32 6.79 -2.10
C LYS A 176 10.62 7.24 -2.74
N PHE A 177 11.62 7.67 -1.98
CA PHE A 177 12.83 8.30 -2.50
C PHE A 177 13.53 7.51 -3.61
N THR A 178 13.90 8.22 -4.66
CA THR A 178 14.85 7.75 -5.66
C THR A 178 16.28 8.00 -5.14
N ASP A 179 17.18 7.05 -5.30
CA ASP A 179 18.59 7.38 -5.28
C ASP A 179 18.96 8.20 -6.52
N ALA A 180 20.21 8.74 -6.57
CA ALA A 180 20.71 9.55 -7.67
C ALA A 180 20.61 8.88 -9.06
N ASN A 181 20.22 7.61 -9.14
CA ASN A 181 20.05 6.84 -10.37
C ASN A 181 18.57 6.61 -10.74
N GLY A 182 17.61 7.27 -10.08
CA GLY A 182 16.19 7.07 -10.29
C GLY A 182 15.65 5.76 -9.71
N ILE A 183 16.42 5.07 -8.88
CA ILE A 183 16.01 3.85 -8.19
C ILE A 183 15.37 4.25 -6.88
N ILE A 184 14.07 4.02 -6.76
CA ILE A 184 13.41 4.08 -5.46
C ILE A 184 13.86 2.86 -4.68
N ARG A 185 14.79 3.06 -3.80
CA ARG A 185 14.99 2.11 -2.71
C ARG A 185 13.78 2.22 -1.82
N GLY A 186 13.11 1.09 -1.56
CA GLY A 186 12.08 1.04 -0.55
C GLY A 186 12.62 1.80 0.65
N LEU A 187 11.84 2.71 1.18
CA LEU A 187 12.20 3.78 2.10
C LEU A 187 12.95 3.23 3.30
N THR A 188 14.25 3.00 3.15
CA THR A 188 15.10 2.51 4.23
C THR A 188 16.13 3.55 4.56
N GLY A 189 16.18 3.94 5.83
CA GLY A 189 17.19 4.83 6.37
C GLY A 189 18.05 4.13 7.40
N ASN A 190 19.30 4.58 7.54
CA ASN A 190 20.14 4.15 8.64
C ASN A 190 19.44 4.42 9.96
N LYS A 191 19.36 3.43 10.83
CA LYS A 191 18.63 3.51 12.11
C LYS A 191 19.15 4.57 13.07
N ASP A 192 20.44 4.88 13.02
CA ASP A 192 21.10 5.86 13.87
C ASP A 192 20.95 7.31 13.38
N LEU A 193 20.40 7.54 12.18
CA LEU A 193 20.20 8.88 11.66
C LEU A 193 18.92 9.51 12.19
N ALA A 194 19.04 10.73 12.67
CA ALA A 194 17.91 11.57 13.08
C ALA A 194 17.36 12.42 11.93
N MET A 195 18.05 12.44 10.79
CA MET A 195 17.74 13.25 9.62
C MET A 195 17.93 12.42 8.34
N SER A 196 17.05 12.62 7.36
CA SER A 196 17.20 11.96 6.06
C SER A 196 18.45 12.46 5.33
N PRO A 197 19.34 11.57 4.87
CA PRO A 197 20.56 11.95 4.16
C PRO A 197 20.35 12.33 2.70
N TYR A 198 19.15 12.18 2.17
CA TYR A 198 18.89 12.37 0.75
C TYR A 198 18.46 13.79 0.42
N HIS A 199 19.27 14.44 -0.42
CA HIS A 199 19.11 15.78 -0.92
C HIS A 199 19.04 15.75 -2.45
N GLU A 200 17.87 15.89 -3.01
CA GLU A 200 17.74 16.54 -4.31
C GLU A 200 16.55 17.51 -4.22
N GLY A 201 16.84 18.80 -4.43
CA GLY A 201 15.86 19.87 -4.30
C GLY A 201 15.76 20.44 -2.88
N SER A 202 14.83 21.36 -2.66
CA SER A 202 14.66 22.21 -1.47
C SER A 202 14.36 21.48 -0.14
N PHE A 203 14.64 20.20 -0.02
CA PHE A 203 14.35 19.37 1.16
C PHE A 203 15.59 18.95 1.95
N ALA A 204 16.65 19.73 1.82
CA ALA A 204 17.86 19.54 2.61
C ALA A 204 17.51 19.35 4.09
N SER A 205 17.96 18.24 4.69
CA SER A 205 17.92 17.98 6.13
C SER A 205 16.54 17.90 6.80
N GLN A 206 15.57 17.15 6.22
CA GLN A 206 14.32 16.88 6.95
C GLN A 206 14.56 15.95 8.13
N LYS A 207 14.15 16.39 9.33
CA LYS A 207 14.15 15.58 10.54
C LYS A 207 13.13 14.44 10.37
N PHE A 208 13.52 13.22 10.74
CA PHE A 208 12.57 12.14 10.85
C PHE A 208 11.54 12.44 11.93
N GLY A 209 10.27 12.24 11.58
CA GLY A 209 9.15 12.33 12.51
C GLY A 209 8.56 10.96 12.79
N VAL A 210 7.62 10.93 13.73
CA VAL A 210 6.79 9.75 14.03
C VAL A 210 5.35 10.18 14.19
N VAL A 211 4.48 9.37 13.58
CA VAL A 211 3.06 9.32 13.90
C VAL A 211 2.83 8.15 14.83
N ALA A 212 2.02 8.33 15.86
CA ALA A 212 1.62 7.25 16.74
C ALA A 212 0.29 6.67 16.26
N VAL A 213 0.18 5.34 16.26
CA VAL A 213 -1.04 4.62 15.93
C VAL A 213 -1.52 3.79 17.11
N ARG A 214 -2.82 3.52 17.14
CA ARG A 214 -3.45 2.69 18.15
C ARG A 214 -4.53 1.85 17.51
N ALA A 215 -4.54 0.56 17.84
CA ALA A 215 -5.59 -0.36 17.44
C ALA A 215 -6.71 -0.42 18.48
N PHE A 216 -7.96 -0.56 18.03
CA PHE A 216 -9.13 -0.79 18.89
C PHE A 216 -10.30 -1.44 18.10
N PRO A 217 -11.29 -2.08 18.78
CA PRO A 217 -11.14 -2.62 20.13
C PRO A 217 -9.91 -3.53 20.20
N THR A 218 -9.39 -3.75 21.42
CA THR A 218 -8.21 -4.61 21.57
C THR A 218 -8.51 -6.02 21.05
N GLY A 219 -7.70 -6.49 20.13
CA GLY A 219 -7.74 -7.87 19.67
C GLY A 219 -7.15 -8.84 20.70
N SER A 220 -7.60 -10.07 20.71
CA SER A 220 -7.22 -11.11 21.69
C SER A 220 -6.29 -12.19 21.13
N GLY A 221 -5.56 -11.88 20.04
CA GLY A 221 -4.77 -12.87 19.33
C GLY A 221 -3.25 -12.65 19.41
N THR A 222 -2.52 -13.68 19.05
CA THR A 222 -1.09 -13.60 18.75
C THR A 222 -0.86 -13.22 17.29
N PRO A 223 0.25 -12.53 16.96
CA PRO A 223 0.58 -12.23 15.57
C PRO A 223 0.62 -13.50 14.72
N SER A 224 -0.20 -13.54 13.69
CA SER A 224 -0.11 -14.62 12.72
C SER A 224 1.25 -14.62 12.03
N PRO A 225 1.83 -15.77 11.70
CA PRO A 225 3.01 -15.84 10.84
C PRO A 225 2.77 -15.05 9.55
N PRO A 226 3.80 -14.50 8.90
CA PRO A 226 3.62 -13.88 7.60
C PRO A 226 3.02 -14.92 6.67
N LEU A 227 1.95 -14.52 5.97
CA LEU A 227 1.31 -15.42 5.02
C LEU A 227 2.23 -15.53 3.79
N VAL A 228 3.14 -16.49 3.84
CA VAL A 228 3.98 -16.88 2.71
C VAL A 228 3.52 -18.27 2.28
N VAL A 229 3.10 -18.39 1.04
CA VAL A 229 2.69 -19.67 0.48
C VAL A 229 3.94 -20.48 0.13
N THR A 230 4.13 -21.60 0.81
CA THR A 230 5.26 -22.53 0.58
C THR A 230 4.87 -23.70 -0.34
N SER A 231 3.58 -23.93 -0.55
CA SER A 231 3.05 -24.94 -1.47
C SER A 231 1.69 -24.50 -1.99
N VAL A 232 1.41 -24.80 -3.25
CA VAL A 232 0.11 -24.58 -3.86
C VAL A 232 -0.83 -25.72 -3.48
N ARG A 233 -2.05 -25.41 -3.10
CA ARG A 233 -3.06 -26.39 -2.73
C ARG A 233 -4.11 -26.53 -3.80
N GLN A 234 -4.43 -27.78 -4.15
CA GLN A 234 -5.59 -28.10 -4.99
C GLN A 234 -6.84 -28.14 -4.09
N ASN A 235 -7.73 -27.21 -4.29
CA ASN A 235 -9.00 -27.11 -3.56
C ASN A 235 -10.14 -27.05 -4.57
N ALA A 236 -10.90 -28.14 -4.68
CA ALA A 236 -11.97 -28.26 -5.65
C ALA A 236 -13.06 -27.17 -5.49
N GLN A 237 -13.32 -26.74 -4.26
CA GLN A 237 -14.28 -25.65 -4.00
C GLN A 237 -13.72 -24.31 -4.47
N CYS A 238 -12.43 -24.07 -4.28
CA CYS A 238 -11.78 -22.86 -4.76
C CYS A 238 -11.69 -22.83 -6.28
N SER A 239 -11.43 -23.97 -6.93
CA SER A 239 -11.49 -24.06 -8.39
C SER A 239 -12.90 -23.77 -8.95
N ALA A 240 -13.96 -23.96 -8.15
CA ALA A 240 -15.31 -23.52 -8.45
C ALA A 240 -15.62 -22.07 -7.98
N GLY A 241 -14.66 -21.35 -7.45
CA GLY A 241 -14.77 -19.95 -7.05
C GLY A 241 -15.31 -19.71 -5.64
N VAL A 242 -15.43 -20.74 -4.80
CA VAL A 242 -15.98 -20.65 -3.45
C VAL A 242 -15.02 -21.23 -2.42
N ASN A 243 -15.09 -20.72 -1.17
CA ASN A 243 -14.31 -21.20 -0.02
C ASN A 243 -12.80 -21.29 -0.29
N CYS A 244 -12.25 -20.26 -0.96
CA CYS A 244 -10.84 -20.16 -1.23
C CYS A 244 -10.06 -19.71 0.00
N SER A 245 -8.82 -20.17 0.07
CA SER A 245 -7.80 -19.64 0.96
C SER A 245 -6.58 -19.21 0.16
N VAL A 246 -5.82 -18.26 0.68
CA VAL A 246 -4.56 -17.86 0.06
C VAL A 246 -3.63 -19.07 -0.09
N GLY A 247 -3.12 -19.30 -1.31
CA GLY A 247 -2.33 -20.48 -1.69
C GLY A 247 -3.13 -21.58 -2.40
N ASP A 248 -4.45 -21.48 -2.48
CA ASP A 248 -5.24 -22.39 -3.28
C ASP A 248 -5.15 -22.05 -4.77
N VAL A 249 -5.36 -23.06 -5.63
CA VAL A 249 -5.56 -22.83 -7.05
C VAL A 249 -6.96 -22.30 -7.28
N GLY A 250 -7.06 -21.10 -7.83
CA GLY A 250 -8.32 -20.45 -8.15
C GLY A 250 -8.95 -20.92 -9.46
N PRO A 251 -10.15 -20.39 -9.82
CA PRO A 251 -10.88 -20.82 -11.01
C PRO A 251 -10.14 -20.56 -12.33
N GLY A 252 -9.22 -19.60 -12.38
CA GLY A 252 -8.38 -19.33 -13.54
C GLY A 252 -7.11 -20.19 -13.59
N GLY A 253 -6.94 -21.13 -12.66
CA GLY A 253 -5.73 -21.95 -12.55
C GLY A 253 -4.54 -21.17 -11.98
N GLY A 254 -4.74 -19.94 -11.56
CA GLY A 254 -3.77 -19.11 -10.86
C GLY A 254 -3.71 -19.43 -9.38
N VAL A 255 -2.79 -18.81 -8.65
CA VAL A 255 -2.66 -18.97 -7.20
C VAL A 255 -3.34 -17.81 -6.49
N VAL A 256 -4.30 -18.12 -5.60
CA VAL A 256 -4.96 -17.10 -4.77
C VAL A 256 -3.93 -16.46 -3.84
N PHE A 257 -3.78 -15.15 -3.94
CA PHE A 257 -2.83 -14.39 -3.13
C PHE A 257 -3.49 -13.41 -2.16
N TYR A 258 -4.81 -13.18 -2.32
CA TYR A 258 -5.55 -12.26 -1.46
C TYR A 258 -6.99 -12.75 -1.25
N ASP A 259 -7.48 -12.64 -0.01
CA ASP A 259 -8.87 -12.76 0.40
C ASP A 259 -9.24 -11.48 1.16
N ALA A 260 -10.27 -10.78 0.69
CA ALA A 260 -10.80 -9.58 1.34
C ALA A 260 -11.66 -9.89 2.58
N GLY A 261 -11.88 -11.17 2.90
CA GLY A 261 -12.74 -11.59 3.99
C GLY A 261 -14.24 -11.48 3.70
N SER A 262 -14.64 -10.54 2.85
CA SER A 262 -16.02 -10.34 2.37
C SER A 262 -16.01 -9.89 0.92
N THR A 263 -17.13 -10.07 0.21
CA THR A 263 -17.29 -9.64 -1.18
C THR A 263 -17.23 -8.10 -1.26
N GLN A 264 -16.33 -7.60 -2.08
CA GLN A 264 -16.14 -6.20 -2.43
C GLN A 264 -16.78 -5.90 -3.78
N SER A 265 -16.81 -4.64 -4.20
CA SER A 265 -17.31 -4.25 -5.53
C SER A 265 -16.54 -4.89 -6.71
N TRP A 266 -15.32 -5.37 -6.45
CA TRP A 266 -14.45 -6.03 -7.44
C TRP A 266 -14.39 -7.56 -7.29
N GLY A 267 -15.00 -8.14 -6.25
CA GLY A 267 -14.97 -9.55 -5.88
C GLY A 267 -14.41 -9.74 -4.48
N ARG A 268 -14.21 -10.97 -4.06
CA ARG A 268 -13.63 -11.31 -2.75
C ARG A 268 -12.16 -11.72 -2.83
N TYR A 269 -11.82 -12.49 -3.85
CA TYR A 269 -10.50 -13.11 -3.98
C TYR A 269 -9.74 -12.53 -5.16
N LEU A 270 -8.40 -12.52 -5.05
CA LEU A 270 -7.50 -12.25 -6.16
C LEU A 270 -6.56 -13.45 -6.38
N GLU A 271 -6.46 -13.91 -7.61
CA GLU A 271 -5.50 -14.93 -8.05
C GLU A 271 -4.47 -14.36 -9.03
N ALA A 272 -3.22 -14.82 -8.94
CA ALA A 272 -2.15 -14.48 -9.88
C ALA A 272 -2.05 -15.55 -10.97
N ALA A 273 -2.01 -15.12 -12.22
CA ALA A 273 -1.95 -16.01 -13.37
C ALA A 273 -0.77 -17.00 -13.28
N PRO A 274 -0.89 -18.22 -13.85
CA PRO A 274 0.20 -19.18 -13.94
C PRO A 274 1.46 -18.64 -14.62
N ALA A 275 2.61 -19.22 -14.34
CA ALA A 275 3.89 -18.82 -14.92
C ALA A 275 3.89 -18.85 -16.47
N SER A 276 3.15 -19.78 -17.07
CA SER A 276 2.96 -19.88 -18.53
C SER A 276 2.33 -18.64 -19.17
N CYS A 277 1.70 -17.80 -18.37
CA CYS A 277 1.05 -16.55 -18.82
C CYS A 277 1.89 -15.30 -18.51
N GLU A 278 3.16 -15.44 -18.15
CA GLU A 278 4.06 -14.31 -18.02
C GLU A 278 4.50 -13.81 -19.40
N ILE A 279 4.48 -12.50 -19.59
CA ILE A 279 4.95 -11.85 -20.82
C ILE A 279 6.14 -10.96 -20.46
N ALA A 280 7.23 -11.10 -21.18
CA ALA A 280 8.46 -10.33 -21.02
C ALA A 280 8.67 -9.33 -22.17
N GLY A 281 9.51 -8.31 -21.95
CA GLY A 281 9.86 -7.33 -22.98
C GLY A 281 8.74 -6.34 -23.30
N VAL A 282 7.92 -5.98 -22.32
CA VAL A 282 6.68 -5.23 -22.52
C VAL A 282 6.87 -3.76 -22.12
N PRO A 283 6.53 -2.80 -23.00
CA PRO A 283 6.44 -1.39 -22.61
C PRO A 283 5.13 -1.14 -21.84
N PHE A 284 5.13 -0.17 -20.94
CA PHE A 284 3.90 0.22 -20.24
C PHE A 284 2.86 0.84 -21.18
N LYS A 285 3.33 1.69 -22.12
CA LYS A 285 2.52 2.34 -23.16
C LYS A 285 3.12 2.08 -24.54
N PRO A 286 2.32 2.16 -25.64
CA PRO A 286 2.82 1.91 -26.98
C PRO A 286 3.83 2.98 -27.43
N GLU A 287 4.77 2.59 -28.29
CA GLU A 287 5.66 3.53 -28.97
C GLU A 287 4.85 4.51 -29.84
N GLY A 288 5.24 5.79 -29.87
CA GLY A 288 4.49 6.83 -30.57
C GLY A 288 3.23 7.30 -29.86
N GLY A 289 3.02 6.89 -28.61
CA GLY A 289 1.90 7.35 -27.77
C GLY A 289 1.86 8.88 -27.73
N VAL A 290 0.68 9.45 -27.91
CA VAL A 290 0.41 10.88 -28.14
C VAL A 290 1.12 11.74 -27.11
N GLN A 291 2.10 12.54 -27.57
CA GLN A 291 2.75 13.55 -26.75
C GLN A 291 1.68 14.55 -26.24
N GLY A 292 1.80 14.96 -25.00
CA GLY A 292 1.00 16.06 -24.44
C GLY A 292 -0.34 15.69 -23.83
N ILE A 293 -0.73 14.41 -23.83
CA ILE A 293 -1.88 14.02 -23.06
C ILE A 293 -1.34 13.42 -21.74
N HIS A 294 -1.39 14.28 -20.72
CA HIS A 294 -1.17 13.82 -19.36
C HIS A 294 -2.02 12.56 -19.15
N ALA A 295 -1.36 11.53 -18.66
CA ALA A 295 -1.96 10.24 -18.44
C ALA A 295 -3.34 10.40 -17.84
N VAL A 296 -4.13 9.41 -18.08
CA VAL A 296 -5.38 9.20 -17.36
C VAL A 296 -5.14 9.73 -15.95
N GLN A 297 -5.74 10.87 -15.62
CA GLN A 297 -5.71 11.38 -14.24
C GLN A 297 -6.58 10.45 -13.38
N ILE A 298 -6.10 9.23 -13.29
CA ILE A 298 -6.52 8.36 -12.22
C ILE A 298 -6.01 9.05 -10.96
N ASP A 299 -6.86 9.23 -9.99
CA ASP A 299 -6.43 9.59 -8.65
C ASP A 299 -5.27 8.68 -8.28
N ARG A 300 -4.04 9.20 -8.36
CA ARG A 300 -2.77 8.44 -8.28
C ARG A 300 -2.68 7.59 -7.03
N VAL A 301 -3.37 7.98 -5.98
CA VAL A 301 -3.42 7.26 -4.71
C VAL A 301 -4.38 6.10 -4.79
N ARG A 302 -5.58 6.33 -5.31
CA ARG A 302 -6.59 5.27 -5.50
C ARG A 302 -6.11 4.22 -6.47
N ALA A 303 -5.43 4.61 -7.53
CA ALA A 303 -4.89 3.70 -8.52
C ALA A 303 -3.88 2.67 -7.99
N LYS A 304 -3.36 2.86 -6.76
CA LYS A 304 -2.45 1.89 -6.12
C LYS A 304 -3.17 0.81 -5.33
N ALA A 305 -4.35 1.09 -4.82
CA ALA A 305 -5.04 0.26 -3.84
C ALA A 305 -5.40 -1.14 -4.36
N ILE A 306 -5.53 -2.10 -3.44
CA ILE A 306 -6.11 -3.43 -3.74
C ILE A 306 -7.52 -3.24 -4.30
N GLY A 307 -7.84 -3.99 -5.35
CA GLY A 307 -9.13 -3.96 -6.05
C GLY A 307 -9.22 -2.93 -7.17
N THR A 308 -8.17 -2.12 -7.41
CA THR A 308 -8.21 -1.10 -8.46
C THR A 308 -7.55 -1.51 -9.77
N GLY A 309 -6.80 -2.62 -9.79
CA GLY A 309 -6.03 -3.06 -10.95
C GLY A 309 -6.89 -3.23 -12.20
N LYS A 310 -8.10 -3.80 -12.07
CA LYS A 310 -9.02 -3.97 -13.21
C LYS A 310 -9.44 -2.63 -13.80
N ALA A 311 -9.92 -1.71 -12.97
CA ALA A 311 -10.36 -0.39 -13.42
C ALA A 311 -9.22 0.41 -14.05
N ASN A 312 -8.02 0.35 -13.47
CA ASN A 312 -6.83 0.97 -14.03
C ASN A 312 -6.51 0.39 -15.41
N THR A 313 -6.52 -0.95 -15.53
CA THR A 313 -6.25 -1.65 -16.80
C THR A 313 -7.25 -1.24 -17.87
N ASP A 314 -8.55 -1.17 -17.54
CA ASP A 314 -9.61 -0.77 -18.46
C ASP A 314 -9.38 0.67 -18.96
N LEU A 315 -9.00 1.59 -18.07
CA LEU A 315 -8.68 2.97 -18.44
C LEU A 315 -7.42 3.07 -19.33
N ILE A 316 -6.37 2.29 -19.04
CA ILE A 316 -5.16 2.26 -19.86
C ILE A 316 -5.48 1.73 -21.26
N VAL A 317 -6.26 0.64 -21.36
CA VAL A 317 -6.69 0.07 -22.64
C VAL A 317 -7.58 1.03 -23.42
N GLN A 318 -8.54 1.69 -22.74
CA GLN A 318 -9.37 2.72 -23.36
C GLN A 318 -8.53 3.85 -23.92
N ARG A 319 -7.47 4.23 -23.21
CA ARG A 319 -6.60 5.35 -23.56
C ARG A 319 -5.64 5.03 -24.70
N TYR A 320 -4.99 3.90 -24.65
CA TYR A 320 -3.92 3.56 -25.58
C TYR A 320 -4.33 2.56 -26.68
N GLY A 321 -5.50 1.96 -26.56
CA GLY A 321 -6.06 1.01 -27.52
C GLY A 321 -5.80 -0.45 -27.19
N ALA A 322 -6.82 -1.28 -27.36
CA ALA A 322 -6.77 -2.72 -27.03
C ALA A 322 -5.81 -3.53 -27.92
N ASN A 323 -5.58 -3.07 -29.17
CA ASN A 323 -4.78 -3.78 -30.16
C ASN A 323 -3.34 -3.22 -30.27
N LYS A 324 -2.86 -2.54 -29.24
CA LYS A 324 -1.51 -1.95 -29.22
C LYS A 324 -0.58 -2.76 -28.33
N ASN A 325 0.71 -2.72 -28.62
CA ASN A 325 1.74 -3.38 -27.83
C ASN A 325 2.03 -2.56 -26.57
N HIS A 326 1.29 -2.86 -25.51
CA HIS A 326 1.54 -2.30 -24.17
C HIS A 326 1.00 -3.23 -23.06
N ALA A 327 1.52 -3.04 -21.85
CA ALA A 327 1.29 -3.92 -20.69
C ALA A 327 -0.17 -4.30 -20.47
N ALA A 328 -1.06 -3.31 -20.38
CA ALA A 328 -2.48 -3.55 -20.11
C ALA A 328 -3.20 -4.27 -21.25
N ALA A 329 -2.91 -3.92 -22.52
CA ALA A 329 -3.53 -4.58 -23.67
C ALA A 329 -3.07 -6.04 -23.80
N LEU A 330 -1.79 -6.31 -23.58
CA LEU A 330 -1.25 -7.67 -23.67
C LEU A 330 -1.85 -8.59 -22.61
N VAL A 331 -1.97 -8.12 -21.35
CA VAL A 331 -2.62 -8.91 -20.30
C VAL A 331 -4.10 -9.16 -20.61
N ARG A 332 -4.81 -8.14 -21.13
CA ARG A 332 -6.23 -8.26 -21.49
C ARG A 332 -6.48 -9.19 -22.68
N SER A 333 -5.61 -9.16 -23.69
CA SER A 333 -5.76 -9.98 -24.89
C SER A 333 -5.31 -11.43 -24.70
N GLN A 334 -4.55 -11.69 -23.65
CA GLN A 334 -4.03 -13.02 -23.37
C GLN A 334 -5.14 -13.92 -22.81
N ALA A 335 -5.54 -14.95 -23.57
CA ALA A 335 -6.39 -16.01 -23.06
C ALA A 335 -5.59 -16.97 -22.17
N CYS A 336 -5.42 -16.60 -20.91
CA CYS A 336 -4.70 -17.43 -19.95
C CYS A 336 -5.65 -18.48 -19.38
N ASN A 337 -5.35 -19.75 -19.59
CA ASN A 337 -6.23 -20.90 -19.25
C ASN A 337 -7.66 -20.75 -19.77
N GLY A 338 -7.82 -20.19 -20.98
CA GLY A 338 -9.13 -19.98 -21.60
C GLY A 338 -9.94 -18.81 -21.06
N LEU A 339 -9.43 -18.07 -20.08
CA LEU A 339 -10.07 -16.87 -19.50
C LEU A 339 -9.45 -15.59 -20.05
N THR A 340 -10.30 -14.57 -20.26
CA THR A 340 -9.92 -13.27 -20.85
C THR A 340 -10.16 -12.09 -19.92
N ASP A 341 -10.49 -12.36 -18.65
CA ASP A 341 -10.78 -11.33 -17.64
C ASP A 341 -9.58 -10.99 -16.73
N TRP A 342 -8.38 -11.40 -17.15
CA TRP A 342 -7.13 -11.02 -16.51
C TRP A 342 -6.84 -9.52 -16.69
N PHE A 343 -6.22 -8.91 -15.69
CA PHE A 343 -5.86 -7.49 -15.71
C PHE A 343 -4.48 -7.27 -15.09
N LEU A 344 -3.88 -6.14 -15.41
CA LEU A 344 -2.59 -5.72 -14.85
C LEU A 344 -2.80 -5.31 -13.38
N PRO A 345 -2.07 -5.90 -12.42
CA PRO A 345 -2.26 -5.62 -11.00
C PRO A 345 -1.95 -4.15 -10.67
N SER A 346 -2.66 -3.58 -9.69
CA SER A 346 -2.26 -2.33 -9.07
C SER A 346 -0.93 -2.49 -8.30
N ALA A 347 -0.32 -1.39 -7.86
CA ALA A 347 0.93 -1.45 -7.11
C ALA A 347 0.79 -2.25 -5.81
N ASP A 348 -0.31 -2.09 -5.08
CA ASP A 348 -0.54 -2.81 -3.83
C ASP A 348 -0.92 -4.27 -4.07
N GLU A 349 -1.65 -4.58 -5.15
CA GLU A 349 -1.93 -5.95 -5.58
C GLU A 349 -0.64 -6.68 -5.94
N LEU A 350 0.24 -6.06 -6.75
CA LEU A 350 1.52 -6.68 -7.13
C LEU A 350 2.44 -6.85 -5.92
N ASN A 351 2.46 -5.88 -5.02
CA ASN A 351 3.20 -6.01 -3.77
C ASN A 351 2.67 -7.17 -2.90
N ARG A 352 1.36 -7.38 -2.89
CA ARG A 352 0.77 -8.52 -2.21
C ARG A 352 1.16 -9.85 -2.86
N VAL A 353 1.15 -9.91 -4.19
CA VAL A 353 1.67 -11.07 -4.95
C VAL A 353 3.11 -11.37 -4.54
N TRP A 354 3.99 -10.37 -4.58
CA TRP A 354 5.38 -10.56 -4.19
C TRP A 354 5.52 -11.08 -2.76
N ARG A 355 4.83 -10.47 -1.80
CA ARG A 355 4.90 -10.86 -0.38
C ARG A 355 4.40 -12.26 -0.11
N VAL A 356 3.40 -12.73 -0.85
CA VAL A 356 2.73 -14.00 -0.59
C VAL A 356 3.33 -15.14 -1.42
N LEU A 357 3.67 -14.87 -2.68
CA LEU A 357 4.02 -15.90 -3.65
C LEU A 357 5.48 -15.88 -4.10
N ALA A 358 6.19 -14.74 -4.00
CA ALA A 358 7.51 -14.58 -4.63
C ALA A 358 8.67 -14.35 -3.66
N GLN A 359 8.40 -14.10 -2.39
CA GLN A 359 9.35 -13.56 -1.43
C GLN A 359 10.54 -14.44 -1.04
N ASN A 360 10.54 -15.72 -1.38
CA ASN A 360 11.51 -16.68 -0.90
C ASN A 360 12.93 -16.56 -1.51
N ARG A 361 13.19 -15.58 -2.39
CA ARG A 361 14.47 -15.49 -3.12
C ARG A 361 15.60 -14.82 -2.36
N VAL A 362 15.29 -13.96 -1.39
CA VAL A 362 16.30 -13.16 -0.67
C VAL A 362 17.24 -14.04 0.17
N ASN A 363 16.81 -15.24 0.60
CA ASN A 363 17.57 -16.09 1.50
C ASN A 363 17.79 -17.54 1.00
N ARG A 364 17.65 -17.83 -0.30
CA ARG A 364 17.79 -19.20 -0.85
C ARG A 364 16.85 -20.26 -0.25
N GLU A 365 15.79 -19.84 0.42
CA GLU A 365 14.73 -20.69 0.91
C GLU A 365 13.82 -21.16 -0.25
N PRO A 366 12.94 -22.17 -0.08
CA PRO A 366 12.36 -22.92 -1.18
C PRO A 366 11.72 -22.03 -2.26
N THR A 367 11.75 -22.52 -3.49
CA THR A 367 11.27 -21.85 -4.71
C THR A 367 9.93 -21.15 -4.53
N PRO A 368 9.79 -19.90 -5.01
CA PRO A 368 8.52 -19.21 -5.00
C PRO A 368 7.43 -20.03 -5.67
N VAL A 369 6.32 -20.24 -5.00
CA VAL A 369 5.22 -21.08 -5.51
C VAL A 369 4.51 -20.49 -6.73
N GLY A 370 4.59 -19.18 -6.95
CA GLY A 370 3.98 -18.50 -8.10
C GLY A 370 4.77 -18.59 -9.40
N GLY A 371 5.97 -19.18 -9.40
CA GLY A 371 6.83 -19.26 -10.60
C GLY A 371 7.21 -17.89 -11.16
N PHE A 372 7.38 -16.89 -10.30
CA PHE A 372 7.82 -15.56 -10.71
C PHE A 372 9.33 -15.52 -10.90
N ASP A 373 9.80 -14.90 -11.97
CA ASP A 373 11.22 -14.69 -12.22
C ASP A 373 11.78 -13.49 -11.47
N ILE A 374 13.12 -13.42 -11.37
CA ILE A 374 13.81 -12.20 -10.97
C ILE A 374 13.65 -11.18 -12.10
N GLY A 375 13.09 -10.02 -11.78
CA GLY A 375 12.89 -8.96 -12.77
C GLY A 375 11.95 -7.87 -12.29
N TYR A 376 11.76 -6.89 -13.16
CA TYR A 376 10.81 -5.81 -12.94
C TYR A 376 9.47 -6.18 -13.54
N TYR A 377 8.42 -6.00 -12.76
CA TYR A 377 7.04 -6.20 -13.19
C TYR A 377 6.31 -4.87 -13.22
N TRP A 378 5.59 -4.60 -14.31
CA TRP A 378 4.70 -3.45 -14.41
C TRP A 378 3.48 -3.62 -13.52
N THR A 379 3.02 -2.52 -12.95
CA THR A 379 1.70 -2.40 -12.34
C THR A 379 0.79 -1.58 -13.24
N SER A 380 -0.51 -1.58 -12.97
CA SER A 380 -1.47 -0.66 -13.62
C SER A 380 -1.49 0.73 -13.01
N SER A 381 -0.66 0.99 -11.98
CA SER A 381 -0.63 2.27 -11.28
C SER A 381 0.29 3.25 -11.99
N ASP A 382 -0.30 4.31 -12.52
CA ASP A 382 0.43 5.42 -13.15
C ASP A 382 0.97 6.37 -12.09
N TYR A 383 2.13 6.98 -12.36
CA TYR A 383 2.71 8.00 -11.48
C TYR A 383 2.39 9.42 -11.98
N ASN A 384 2.66 9.73 -13.24
CA ASN A 384 2.51 11.09 -13.78
C ASN A 384 2.27 11.16 -15.29
N GLY A 385 1.90 10.04 -15.91
CA GLY A 385 1.64 9.96 -17.35
C GLY A 385 2.85 9.67 -18.22
N THR A 386 4.03 9.93 -17.75
CA THR A 386 5.29 9.54 -18.39
C THR A 386 6.01 8.45 -17.63
N GLU A 387 5.62 8.21 -16.39
CA GLU A 387 6.21 7.27 -15.46
C GLU A 387 5.12 6.43 -14.79
N ALA A 388 5.40 5.17 -14.54
CA ALA A 388 4.51 4.22 -13.91
C ALA A 388 5.20 3.43 -12.80
N TRP A 389 4.40 2.83 -11.92
CA TRP A 389 4.89 1.98 -10.86
C TRP A 389 5.33 0.62 -11.39
N THR A 390 6.47 0.15 -10.88
CA THR A 390 6.97 -1.20 -11.08
C THR A 390 7.41 -1.80 -9.76
N GLN A 391 7.58 -3.12 -9.73
CA GLN A 391 8.17 -3.82 -8.60
C GLN A 391 9.27 -4.75 -9.05
N TYR A 392 10.39 -4.76 -8.32
CA TYR A 392 11.51 -5.65 -8.55
C TYR A 392 11.36 -6.90 -7.69
N PHE A 393 11.20 -8.04 -8.34
CA PHE A 393 10.84 -9.29 -7.67
C PHE A 393 12.03 -10.02 -7.04
N ASN A 394 13.24 -9.49 -7.11
CA ASN A 394 14.38 -10.00 -6.35
C ASN A 394 14.27 -9.66 -4.84
N ASP A 395 13.88 -8.42 -4.53
CA ASP A 395 13.88 -7.88 -3.16
C ASP A 395 12.58 -7.16 -2.78
N GLY A 396 11.62 -7.08 -3.69
CA GLY A 396 10.32 -6.48 -3.48
C GLY A 396 10.29 -4.95 -3.53
N GLN A 397 11.37 -4.31 -3.94
CA GLN A 397 11.39 -2.85 -4.07
C GLN A 397 10.38 -2.39 -5.12
N GLN A 398 9.60 -1.35 -4.77
CA GLN A 398 8.69 -0.69 -5.71
C GLN A 398 9.30 0.62 -6.21
N PHE A 399 9.09 0.91 -7.48
CA PHE A 399 9.63 2.09 -8.16
C PHE A 399 8.50 2.85 -8.82
N ASP A 400 8.35 4.15 -8.54
CA ASP A 400 7.26 5.00 -9.03
C ASP A 400 7.60 5.82 -10.27
N ARG A 401 8.89 5.98 -10.58
CA ARG A 401 9.39 6.85 -11.66
C ARG A 401 10.05 6.07 -12.79
N VAL A 402 9.43 5.00 -13.22
CA VAL A 402 9.93 4.23 -14.35
C VAL A 402 9.29 4.74 -15.63
N GLN A 403 10.13 5.16 -16.59
CA GLN A 403 9.64 5.72 -17.86
C GLN A 403 8.82 4.72 -18.65
N THR A 404 7.61 5.10 -18.99
CA THR A 404 6.60 4.23 -19.60
C THR A 404 6.91 3.80 -21.04
N LEU A 405 7.81 4.50 -21.75
CA LEU A 405 8.23 4.14 -23.11
C LEU A 405 9.33 3.08 -23.17
N SER A 406 9.88 2.68 -22.04
CA SER A 406 11.03 1.78 -22.03
C SER A 406 10.63 0.33 -21.78
N ALA A 407 10.61 -0.47 -22.85
CA ALA A 407 10.73 -1.92 -22.70
C ALA A 407 12.11 -2.31 -22.14
N ASN A 408 13.15 -1.46 -22.34
CA ASN A 408 14.56 -1.79 -22.16
C ASN A 408 15.43 -0.70 -21.53
N ARG A 409 14.88 0.38 -20.95
CA ARG A 409 15.70 1.48 -20.42
C ARG A 409 15.53 1.69 -18.93
N GLN A 410 16.31 0.97 -18.14
CA GLN A 410 16.87 1.32 -16.83
C GLN A 410 17.26 0.04 -16.08
N PRO A 411 18.40 -0.07 -15.55
CA PRO A 411 19.73 0.04 -16.16
C PRO A 411 19.96 -1.03 -17.24
N PRO A 412 21.06 -0.96 -18.01
CA PRO A 412 21.23 -1.77 -19.21
C PRO A 412 20.99 -3.27 -18.92
N ASN A 413 20.15 -3.91 -19.74
CA ASN A 413 19.79 -5.34 -19.72
C ASN A 413 18.62 -5.78 -18.81
N ARG A 414 17.68 -4.93 -18.40
CA ARG A 414 16.52 -5.35 -17.63
C ARG A 414 15.25 -5.33 -18.47
N THR A 415 14.68 -6.50 -18.66
CA THR A 415 13.40 -6.69 -19.35
C THR A 415 12.26 -6.50 -18.37
N PHE A 416 11.32 -5.60 -18.65
CA PHE A 416 10.08 -5.49 -17.88
C PHE A 416 9.11 -6.59 -18.26
N LYS A 417 8.44 -7.14 -17.26
CA LYS A 417 7.50 -8.24 -17.38
C LYS A 417 6.10 -7.81 -16.96
N VAL A 418 5.13 -8.57 -17.39
CA VAL A 418 3.75 -8.50 -16.88
C VAL A 418 3.26 -9.89 -16.52
N ARG A 419 2.52 -9.98 -15.42
CA ARG A 419 1.76 -11.14 -15.01
C ARG A 419 0.38 -10.66 -14.61
N GLY A 420 -0.65 -11.17 -15.28
CA GLY A 420 -2.02 -10.84 -14.97
C GLY A 420 -2.46 -11.31 -13.58
N VAL A 421 -3.41 -10.59 -13.02
CA VAL A 421 -4.19 -11.03 -11.86
C VAL A 421 -5.67 -11.03 -12.22
N ARG A 422 -6.49 -11.75 -11.45
CA ARG A 422 -7.90 -11.90 -11.69
C ARG A 422 -8.66 -11.84 -10.38
N ALA A 423 -9.81 -11.17 -10.40
CA ALA A 423 -10.72 -11.07 -9.27
C ALA A 423 -11.91 -12.00 -9.45
N PHE A 424 -12.41 -12.59 -8.37
CA PHE A 424 -13.56 -13.48 -8.38
C PHE A 424 -14.21 -13.63 -6.98
N GLY A 425 -15.40 -14.24 -6.89
CA GLY A 425 -16.15 -14.56 -5.66
C GLY A 425 -17.03 -13.42 -5.15
#